data_67bc14f2cafb368621ad028afe5e55ce
#
_entry.id   67bc14f2cafb368621ad028afe5e55ce
#
_cell.length_a   1.000
_cell.length_b   1.000
_cell.length_c   1.000
_cell.angle_alpha   90.00
_cell.angle_beta   90.00
_cell.angle_gamma   90.00
#
_symmetry.space_group_name_H-M   'P 1'
#
loop_
_entity.id
_entity.type
_entity.pdbx_description
1 polymer ?
#
loop_
_entity_poly.entity_id
_entity_poly.type
_entity_poly.pdbx_seq_one_letter_code
_entity_poly.pdbx_strand_id
1 'polypeptide(L)'
;MKKFQNITDKIAPSIIIAVLLIIWQILSMVNIIPKFMLPSPFEVVKAFVLDFPLLMEHTKITLLEAFLGLGLGIILGFAVAVVMDRFEYAFKMIYPVLVITQTIPTVAIAPLLVLWLGYGILPKITLIVMTSFFPITIGLLDGFRSADKDMLNLLKTMGATPFQNFVHVKLPGSLGYFFAGLRISVSYSIIGAVVAEWLGGFSGLGVYMTRVRKSYSFDKMFAVIFLISAISLLLMYLVKKIQKWCMVWEK
;
A
#
# COMPACT_ATOMS: atom_id res chain seq x y z
N MET A 1 -22.18 -24.99 20.88
CA MET A 1 -21.93 -24.79 19.45
C MET A 1 -21.13 -23.50 19.15
N LYS A 2 -21.42 -22.30 19.68
CA LYS A 2 -20.64 -21.04 19.42
C LYS A 2 -19.14 -21.09 19.76
N LYS A 3 -18.71 -21.89 20.74
CA LYS A 3 -17.30 -22.01 21.14
C LYS A 3 -16.47 -22.86 20.15
N PHE A 4 -17.08 -23.84 19.50
CA PHE A 4 -16.44 -24.66 18.45
C PHE A 4 -16.32 -23.89 17.12
N GLN A 5 -17.33 -23.10 16.73
CA GLN A 5 -17.24 -22.22 15.57
C GLN A 5 -16.10 -21.20 15.71
N ASN A 6 -15.91 -20.60 16.89
CA ASN A 6 -14.81 -19.66 17.13
C ASN A 6 -13.40 -20.27 17.03
N ILE A 7 -13.25 -21.58 17.30
CA ILE A 7 -11.96 -22.27 17.19
C ILE A 7 -11.72 -22.65 15.73
N THR A 8 -12.73 -23.16 15.03
CA THR A 8 -12.66 -23.53 13.61
C THR A 8 -12.36 -22.31 12.74
N ASP A 9 -13.00 -21.17 13.00
CA ASP A 9 -12.79 -19.90 12.26
C ASP A 9 -11.37 -19.32 12.44
N LYS A 10 -10.72 -19.61 13.58
CA LYS A 10 -9.33 -19.18 13.83
C LYS A 10 -8.28 -20.12 13.25
N ILE A 11 -8.61 -21.42 13.16
CA ILE A 11 -7.66 -22.44 12.73
C ILE A 11 -7.76 -22.67 11.21
N ALA A 12 -8.93 -22.48 10.60
CA ALA A 12 -9.14 -22.71 9.17
C ALA A 12 -8.13 -21.97 8.26
N PRO A 13 -7.82 -20.67 8.46
CA PRO A 13 -6.81 -19.99 7.63
C PRO A 13 -5.41 -20.61 7.77
N SER A 14 -5.05 -21.03 9.00
CA SER A 14 -3.74 -21.64 9.26
C SER A 14 -3.62 -23.03 8.63
N ILE A 15 -4.71 -23.81 8.58
CA ILE A 15 -4.75 -25.11 7.91
C ILE A 15 -4.55 -24.93 6.41
N ILE A 16 -5.24 -23.97 5.79
CA ILE A 16 -5.10 -23.71 4.35
C ILE A 16 -3.65 -23.33 4.02
N ILE A 17 -3.03 -22.44 4.80
CA ILE A 17 -1.63 -22.05 4.60
C ILE A 17 -0.71 -23.25 4.75
N ALA A 18 -0.92 -24.10 5.77
CA ALA A 18 -0.12 -25.32 5.97
C ALA A 18 -0.25 -26.29 4.80
N VAL A 19 -1.48 -26.52 4.31
CA VAL A 19 -1.74 -27.38 3.15
C VAL A 19 -1.04 -26.84 1.90
N LEU A 20 -1.12 -25.53 1.65
CA LEU A 20 -0.43 -24.90 0.51
C LEU A 20 1.09 -25.03 0.60
N LEU A 21 1.67 -24.89 1.79
CA LEU A 21 3.11 -25.07 2.02
C LEU A 21 3.53 -26.53 1.80
N ILE A 22 2.72 -27.50 2.24
CA ILE A 22 2.96 -28.93 2.02
C ILE A 22 2.91 -29.26 0.53
N ILE A 23 1.89 -28.77 -0.18
CA ILE A 23 1.75 -28.97 -1.64
C ILE A 23 2.98 -28.37 -2.34
N TRP A 24 3.39 -27.15 -1.99
CA TRP A 24 4.58 -26.52 -2.55
C TRP A 24 5.82 -27.36 -2.29
N GLN A 25 6.03 -27.84 -1.05
CA GLN A 25 7.17 -28.70 -0.71
C GLN A 25 7.18 -29.98 -1.54
N ILE A 26 6.03 -30.65 -1.71
CA ILE A 26 5.89 -31.87 -2.52
C ILE A 26 6.23 -31.59 -3.98
N LEU A 27 5.65 -30.55 -4.58
CA LEU A 27 5.91 -30.17 -5.97
C LEU A 27 7.39 -29.89 -6.24
N SER A 28 8.07 -29.23 -5.29
CA SER A 28 9.50 -28.98 -5.38
C SER A 28 10.34 -30.28 -5.24
N MET A 29 9.92 -31.23 -4.38
CA MET A 29 10.63 -32.50 -4.17
C MET A 29 10.48 -33.47 -5.34
N VAL A 30 9.31 -33.56 -5.95
CA VAL A 30 9.02 -34.48 -7.08
C VAL A 30 9.72 -34.04 -8.36
N ASN A 31 10.33 -32.84 -8.40
CA ASN A 31 11.00 -32.27 -9.57
C ASN A 31 10.14 -32.18 -10.84
N ILE A 32 8.79 -32.10 -10.71
CA ILE A 32 7.90 -31.83 -11.84
C ILE A 32 8.25 -30.48 -12.46
N ILE A 33 8.64 -29.51 -11.61
CA ILE A 33 9.17 -28.21 -12.01
C ILE A 33 10.66 -28.21 -11.65
N PRO A 34 11.56 -27.81 -12.54
CA PRO A 34 12.98 -27.72 -12.25
C PRO A 34 13.24 -26.94 -10.96
N LYS A 35 14.15 -27.44 -10.11
CA LYS A 35 14.46 -26.83 -8.80
C LYS A 35 14.87 -25.36 -8.88
N PHE A 36 15.54 -24.97 -9.97
CA PHE A 36 15.90 -23.57 -10.18
C PHE A 36 14.68 -22.66 -10.45
N MET A 37 13.54 -23.20 -10.90
CA MET A 37 12.32 -22.42 -11.14
C MET A 37 11.39 -22.40 -9.93
N LEU A 38 11.30 -23.52 -9.20
CA LEU A 38 10.46 -23.63 -7.98
C LEU A 38 11.32 -24.17 -6.83
N PRO A 39 12.05 -23.31 -6.10
CA PRO A 39 12.79 -23.71 -4.92
C PRO A 39 11.85 -24.21 -3.83
N SER A 40 12.33 -25.07 -2.95
CA SER A 40 11.56 -25.53 -1.80
C SER A 40 11.38 -24.42 -0.75
N PRO A 41 10.32 -24.43 0.06
CA PRO A 41 10.18 -23.51 1.20
C PRO A 41 11.41 -23.45 2.10
N PHE A 42 12.07 -24.60 2.32
CA PHE A 42 13.29 -24.66 3.12
C PHE A 42 14.46 -23.89 2.48
N GLU A 43 14.66 -24.03 1.16
CA GLU A 43 15.69 -23.28 0.41
C GLU A 43 15.43 -21.78 0.46
N VAL A 44 14.17 -21.35 0.36
CA VAL A 44 13.76 -19.93 0.49
C VAL A 44 14.08 -19.38 1.87
N VAL A 45 13.77 -20.11 2.95
CA VAL A 45 14.12 -19.70 4.32
C VAL A 45 15.63 -19.66 4.50
N LYS A 46 16.38 -20.64 3.98
CA LYS A 46 17.84 -20.66 4.02
C LYS A 46 18.43 -19.45 3.28
N ALA A 47 17.94 -19.13 2.08
CA ALA A 47 18.36 -17.95 1.31
C ALA A 47 18.07 -16.64 2.06
N PHE A 48 16.90 -16.53 2.71
CA PHE A 48 16.54 -15.38 3.53
C PHE A 48 17.51 -15.18 4.70
N VAL A 49 17.88 -16.25 5.41
CA VAL A 49 18.81 -16.17 6.55
C VAL A 49 20.23 -15.81 6.10
N LEU A 50 20.71 -16.40 5.00
CA LEU A 50 22.07 -16.15 4.49
C LEU A 50 22.23 -14.71 3.98
N ASP A 51 21.24 -14.17 3.30
CA ASP A 51 21.29 -12.82 2.73
C ASP A 51 20.64 -11.76 3.65
N PHE A 52 20.30 -12.13 4.90
CA PHE A 52 19.56 -11.25 5.81
C PHE A 52 20.17 -9.86 5.98
N PRO A 53 21.49 -9.69 6.21
CA PRO A 53 22.09 -8.36 6.35
C PRO A 53 21.90 -7.50 5.09
N LEU A 54 22.11 -8.10 3.91
CA LEU A 54 21.96 -7.45 2.62
C LEU A 54 20.50 -7.08 2.34
N LEU A 55 19.56 -7.97 2.67
CA LEU A 55 18.13 -7.71 2.55
C LEU A 55 17.69 -6.55 3.44
N MET A 56 18.23 -6.44 4.65
CA MET A 56 17.89 -5.34 5.56
C MET A 56 18.46 -4.00 5.08
N GLU A 57 19.63 -3.99 4.46
CA GLU A 57 20.18 -2.80 3.82
C GLU A 57 19.28 -2.31 2.68
N HIS A 58 18.89 -3.18 1.77
CA HIS A 58 17.97 -2.88 0.68
C HIS A 58 16.58 -2.47 1.19
N THR A 59 16.09 -3.12 2.25
CA THR A 59 14.80 -2.80 2.89
C THR A 59 14.75 -1.35 3.40
N LYS A 60 15.82 -0.86 4.04
CA LYS A 60 15.88 0.52 4.54
C LYS A 60 15.66 1.53 3.43
N ILE A 61 16.23 1.29 2.25
CA ILE A 61 16.13 2.18 1.09
C ILE A 61 14.71 2.15 0.52
N THR A 62 14.17 0.95 0.28
CA THR A 62 12.78 0.80 -0.19
C THR A 62 11.78 1.45 0.75
N LEU A 63 11.96 1.27 2.07
CA LEU A 63 11.10 1.89 3.08
C LEU A 63 11.22 3.41 3.08
N LEU A 64 12.44 3.96 2.97
CA LEU A 64 12.65 5.40 2.90
C LEU A 64 11.88 5.99 1.69
N GLU A 65 12.06 5.41 0.52
CA GLU A 65 11.38 5.83 -0.71
C GLU A 65 9.86 5.72 -0.58
N ALA A 66 9.37 4.59 -0.04
CA ALA A 66 7.95 4.36 0.17
C ALA A 66 7.33 5.38 1.14
N PHE A 67 8.00 5.67 2.27
CA PHE A 67 7.49 6.64 3.24
C PHE A 67 7.52 8.08 2.72
N LEU A 68 8.56 8.48 1.98
CA LEU A 68 8.62 9.80 1.37
C LEU A 68 7.51 9.98 0.34
N GLY A 69 7.34 9.01 -0.56
CA GLY A 69 6.28 9.05 -1.57
C GLY A 69 4.88 8.98 -0.97
N LEU A 70 4.65 8.12 0.02
CA LEU A 70 3.39 8.03 0.73
C LEU A 70 3.06 9.32 1.48
N GLY A 71 4.03 9.90 2.18
CA GLY A 71 3.85 11.16 2.91
C GLY A 71 3.42 12.29 1.98
N LEU A 72 4.09 12.46 0.83
CA LEU A 72 3.69 13.41 -0.20
C LEU A 72 2.31 13.06 -0.79
N GLY A 73 2.03 11.78 -1.02
CA GLY A 73 0.72 11.30 -1.48
C GLY A 73 -0.41 11.65 -0.52
N ILE A 74 -0.17 11.54 0.79
CA ILE A 74 -1.14 11.95 1.84
C ILE A 74 -1.40 13.44 1.78
N ILE A 75 -0.35 14.26 1.74
CA ILE A 75 -0.48 15.73 1.72
C ILE A 75 -1.24 16.19 0.47
N LEU A 76 -0.84 15.73 -0.70
CA LEU A 76 -1.50 16.06 -1.96
C LEU A 76 -2.93 15.52 -2.00
N GLY A 77 -3.14 14.28 -1.56
CA GLY A 77 -4.46 13.66 -1.53
C GLY A 77 -5.44 14.40 -0.63
N PHE A 78 -4.99 14.81 0.55
CA PHE A 78 -5.79 15.63 1.46
C PHE A 78 -6.13 16.98 0.84
N ALA A 79 -5.13 17.69 0.29
CA ALA A 79 -5.34 19.00 -0.31
C ALA A 79 -6.35 18.94 -1.48
N VAL A 80 -6.20 17.97 -2.38
CA VAL A 80 -7.11 17.80 -3.52
C VAL A 80 -8.51 17.38 -3.07
N ALA A 81 -8.66 16.49 -2.09
CA ALA A 81 -9.95 16.12 -1.54
C ALA A 81 -10.69 17.31 -0.93
N VAL A 82 -9.98 18.17 -0.16
CA VAL A 82 -10.56 19.39 0.42
C VAL A 82 -11.00 20.37 -0.67
N VAL A 83 -10.18 20.58 -1.71
CA VAL A 83 -10.53 21.45 -2.84
C VAL A 83 -11.75 20.93 -3.58
N MET A 84 -11.84 19.63 -3.84
CA MET A 84 -13.00 19.01 -4.49
C MET A 84 -14.27 19.02 -3.63
N ASP A 85 -14.13 18.91 -2.30
CA ASP A 85 -15.29 19.03 -1.39
C ASP A 85 -15.78 20.47 -1.29
N ARG A 86 -14.85 21.44 -1.32
CA ARG A 86 -15.21 22.86 -1.18
C ARG A 86 -15.81 23.46 -2.43
N PHE A 87 -15.35 23.05 -3.63
CA PHE A 87 -15.72 23.63 -4.91
C PHE A 87 -16.30 22.56 -5.84
N GLU A 88 -17.60 22.62 -6.12
CA GLU A 88 -18.28 21.68 -7.01
C GLU A 88 -17.69 21.68 -8.44
N TYR A 89 -17.24 22.83 -8.93
CA TYR A 89 -16.55 22.91 -10.22
C TYR A 89 -15.22 22.15 -10.19
N ALA A 90 -14.43 22.28 -9.11
CA ALA A 90 -13.20 21.53 -8.95
C ALA A 90 -13.45 20.01 -8.94
N PHE A 91 -14.51 19.57 -8.27
CA PHE A 91 -14.92 18.17 -8.31
C PHE A 91 -15.21 17.70 -9.73
N LYS A 92 -16.06 18.41 -10.47
CA LYS A 92 -16.45 18.05 -11.85
C LYS A 92 -15.27 18.01 -12.81
N MET A 93 -14.25 18.84 -12.58
CA MET A 93 -13.03 18.89 -13.41
C MET A 93 -11.99 17.85 -13.00
N ILE A 94 -11.69 17.73 -11.71
CA ILE A 94 -10.58 16.92 -11.21
C ILE A 94 -10.96 15.43 -11.10
N TYR A 95 -12.16 15.12 -10.63
CA TYR A 95 -12.58 13.73 -10.38
C TYR A 95 -12.48 12.83 -11.62
N PRO A 96 -12.97 13.23 -12.82
CA PRO A 96 -12.81 12.38 -14.01
C PRO A 96 -11.34 12.16 -14.39
N VAL A 97 -10.49 13.18 -14.22
CA VAL A 97 -9.05 13.06 -14.49
C VAL A 97 -8.40 12.07 -13.53
N LEU A 98 -8.75 12.15 -12.23
CA LEU A 98 -8.26 11.18 -11.24
C LEU A 98 -8.62 9.74 -11.60
N VAL A 99 -9.87 9.50 -12.03
CA VAL A 99 -10.32 8.17 -12.45
C VAL A 99 -9.52 7.68 -13.66
N ILE A 100 -9.31 8.55 -14.66
CA ILE A 100 -8.52 8.21 -15.85
C ILE A 100 -7.08 7.85 -15.49
N THR A 101 -6.44 8.57 -14.55
CA THR A 101 -5.06 8.27 -14.14
C THR A 101 -4.90 6.86 -13.58
N GLN A 102 -5.94 6.26 -13.01
CA GLN A 102 -5.91 4.91 -12.46
C GLN A 102 -6.00 3.81 -13.54
N THR A 103 -6.41 4.16 -14.75
CA THR A 103 -6.45 3.19 -15.86
C THR A 103 -5.08 2.99 -16.51
N ILE A 104 -4.14 3.88 -16.23
CA ILE A 104 -2.79 3.82 -16.82
C ILE A 104 -1.92 2.84 -16.02
N PRO A 105 -1.36 1.80 -16.65
CA PRO A 105 -0.49 0.86 -15.95
C PRO A 105 0.78 1.56 -15.41
N THR A 106 0.97 1.53 -14.10
CA THR A 106 2.12 2.19 -13.44
C THR A 106 3.47 1.68 -13.94
N VAL A 107 3.55 0.39 -14.26
CA VAL A 107 4.76 -0.23 -14.84
C VAL A 107 5.13 0.39 -16.20
N ALA A 108 4.13 0.84 -16.97
CA ALA A 108 4.36 1.50 -18.26
C ALA A 108 4.84 2.95 -18.11
N ILE A 109 4.40 3.66 -17.04
CA ILE A 109 4.84 5.04 -16.76
C ILE A 109 6.25 5.08 -16.17
N ALA A 110 6.64 4.07 -15.40
CA ALA A 110 7.89 4.09 -14.66
C ALA A 110 9.14 4.36 -15.54
N PRO A 111 9.31 3.78 -16.75
CA PRO A 111 10.42 4.12 -17.65
C PRO A 111 10.39 5.59 -18.10
N LEU A 112 9.20 6.13 -18.37
CA LEU A 112 9.04 7.53 -18.80
C LEU A 112 9.43 8.50 -17.67
N LEU A 113 9.10 8.18 -16.42
CA LEU A 113 9.52 8.98 -15.28
C LEU A 113 11.04 9.02 -15.15
N VAL A 114 11.72 7.90 -15.37
CA VAL A 114 13.20 7.87 -15.37
C VAL A 114 13.76 8.70 -16.52
N LEU A 115 13.13 8.65 -17.69
CA LEU A 115 13.55 9.43 -18.87
C LEU A 115 13.39 10.95 -18.62
N TRP A 116 12.29 11.36 -18.00
CA TRP A 116 11.97 12.80 -17.77
C TRP A 116 12.67 13.39 -16.55
N LEU A 117 12.78 12.63 -15.47
CA LEU A 117 13.30 13.09 -14.18
C LEU A 117 14.74 12.63 -13.90
N GLY A 118 15.31 11.83 -14.80
CA GLY A 118 16.65 11.25 -14.63
C GLY A 118 16.67 10.08 -13.65
N TYR A 119 17.89 9.59 -13.39
CA TYR A 119 18.12 8.54 -12.39
C TYR A 119 18.16 9.17 -10.99
N GLY A 120 17.66 8.44 -9.99
CA GLY A 120 17.72 8.88 -8.59
C GLY A 120 16.41 8.65 -7.84
N ILE A 121 16.16 9.47 -6.82
CA ILE A 121 15.02 9.32 -5.93
C ILE A 121 13.72 9.93 -6.50
N LEU A 122 13.83 10.97 -7.34
CA LEU A 122 12.69 11.73 -7.86
C LEU A 122 11.69 10.88 -8.66
N PRO A 123 12.10 10.11 -9.70
CA PRO A 123 11.15 9.27 -10.45
C PRO A 123 10.47 8.23 -9.55
N LYS A 124 11.18 7.72 -8.54
CA LYS A 124 10.65 6.73 -7.60
C LYS A 124 9.57 7.34 -6.71
N ILE A 125 9.87 8.48 -6.06
CA ILE A 125 8.89 9.20 -5.26
C ILE A 125 7.67 9.58 -6.10
N THR A 126 7.86 10.07 -7.32
CA THR A 126 6.77 10.44 -8.22
C THR A 126 5.87 9.24 -8.52
N LEU A 127 6.43 8.07 -8.83
CA LEU A 127 5.65 6.85 -9.08
C LEU A 127 4.87 6.44 -7.84
N ILE A 128 5.49 6.48 -6.65
CA ILE A 128 4.84 6.14 -5.39
C ILE A 128 3.69 7.11 -5.09
N VAL A 129 3.90 8.42 -5.29
CA VAL A 129 2.84 9.43 -5.15
C VAL A 129 1.67 9.10 -6.08
N MET A 130 1.92 8.84 -7.36
CA MET A 130 0.87 8.52 -8.34
C MET A 130 0.04 7.30 -7.93
N THR A 131 0.66 6.30 -7.34
CA THR A 131 -0.04 5.07 -6.93
C THR A 131 -0.78 5.19 -5.60
N SER A 132 -0.23 5.96 -4.64
CA SER A 132 -0.76 6.08 -3.28
C SER A 132 -1.75 7.22 -3.10
N PHE A 133 -1.67 8.26 -3.91
CA PHE A 133 -2.48 9.48 -3.83
C PHE A 133 -3.98 9.23 -4.02
N PHE A 134 -4.36 8.43 -5.03
CA PHE A 134 -5.76 8.23 -5.41
C PHE A 134 -6.62 7.60 -4.30
N PRO A 135 -6.24 6.47 -3.66
CA PRO A 135 -7.07 5.87 -2.62
C PRO A 135 -7.28 6.80 -1.41
N ILE A 136 -6.28 7.65 -1.11
CA ILE A 136 -6.37 8.63 -0.04
C ILE A 136 -7.34 9.75 -0.41
N THR A 137 -7.21 10.28 -1.63
CA THR A 137 -8.05 11.37 -2.13
C THR A 137 -9.52 10.96 -2.19
N ILE A 138 -9.82 9.79 -2.78
CA ILE A 138 -11.19 9.29 -2.88
C ILE A 138 -11.75 8.92 -1.52
N GLY A 139 -10.97 8.22 -0.68
CA GLY A 139 -11.42 7.91 0.67
C GLY A 139 -11.81 9.16 1.46
N LEU A 140 -10.97 10.20 1.46
CA LEU A 140 -11.30 11.46 2.12
C LEU A 140 -12.53 12.14 1.51
N LEU A 141 -12.61 12.20 0.18
CA LEU A 141 -13.74 12.83 -0.51
C LEU A 141 -15.07 12.13 -0.20
N ASP A 142 -15.08 10.80 -0.24
CA ASP A 142 -16.25 10.01 0.14
C ASP A 142 -16.62 10.24 1.60
N GLY A 143 -15.63 10.30 2.48
CA GLY A 143 -15.83 10.63 3.89
C GLY A 143 -16.42 12.02 4.10
N PHE A 144 -15.93 13.05 3.40
CA PHE A 144 -16.49 14.42 3.48
C PHE A 144 -17.93 14.49 2.97
N ARG A 145 -18.26 13.72 1.92
CA ARG A 145 -19.59 13.68 1.32
C ARG A 145 -20.58 12.79 2.06
N SER A 146 -20.11 11.86 2.86
CA SER A 146 -20.94 11.01 3.73
C SER A 146 -21.38 11.69 5.03
N ALA A 147 -20.92 12.93 5.28
CA ALA A 147 -21.27 13.68 6.48
C ALA A 147 -22.78 13.85 6.61
N ASP A 148 -23.29 13.66 7.84
CA ASP A 148 -24.72 13.77 8.16
C ASP A 148 -25.25 15.17 7.83
N LYS A 149 -26.22 15.21 6.90
CA LYS A 149 -26.84 16.45 6.44
C LYS A 149 -27.64 17.15 7.52
N ASP A 150 -28.27 16.40 8.42
CA ASP A 150 -29.08 16.97 9.50
C ASP A 150 -28.17 17.65 10.51
N MET A 151 -27.03 17.05 10.82
CA MET A 151 -26.02 17.64 11.69
C MET A 151 -25.41 18.91 11.07
N LEU A 152 -25.12 18.89 9.75
CA LEU A 152 -24.64 20.07 9.03
C LEU A 152 -25.68 21.20 9.00
N ASN A 153 -26.96 20.88 8.81
CA ASN A 153 -28.04 21.84 8.83
C ASN A 153 -28.27 22.43 10.23
N LEU A 154 -28.21 21.60 11.27
CA LEU A 154 -28.29 22.04 12.65
C LEU A 154 -27.17 23.05 12.99
N LEU A 155 -25.92 22.73 12.67
CA LEU A 155 -24.82 23.66 12.88
C LEU A 155 -24.99 24.97 12.09
N LYS A 156 -25.51 24.88 10.87
CA LYS A 156 -25.80 26.06 10.05
C LYS A 156 -26.85 26.95 10.69
N THR A 157 -27.95 26.39 11.26
CA THR A 157 -28.98 27.16 11.98
C THR A 157 -28.44 27.80 13.26
N MET A 158 -27.41 27.20 13.88
CA MET A 158 -26.67 27.75 15.02
C MET A 158 -25.64 28.83 14.62
N GLY A 159 -25.54 29.17 13.33
CA GLY A 159 -24.62 30.20 12.83
C GLY A 159 -23.18 29.72 12.57
N ALA A 160 -22.96 28.40 12.50
CA ALA A 160 -21.63 27.87 12.22
C ALA A 160 -21.13 28.22 10.83
N THR A 161 -19.87 28.62 10.73
CA THR A 161 -19.18 28.88 9.45
C THR A 161 -18.89 27.59 8.67
N PRO A 162 -18.68 27.66 7.36
CA PRO A 162 -18.29 26.49 6.56
C PRO A 162 -17.02 25.79 7.08
N PHE A 163 -16.08 26.54 7.63
CA PHE A 163 -14.85 26.00 8.23
C PHE A 163 -15.15 25.22 9.52
N GLN A 164 -16.05 25.74 10.36
CA GLN A 164 -16.47 25.03 11.58
C GLN A 164 -17.21 23.73 11.23
N ASN A 165 -18.09 23.74 10.22
CA ASN A 165 -18.75 22.52 9.73
C ASN A 165 -17.74 21.49 9.20
N PHE A 166 -16.69 21.95 8.51
CA PHE A 166 -15.63 21.07 8.02
C PHE A 166 -14.85 20.46 9.19
N VAL A 167 -14.37 21.26 10.14
CA VAL A 167 -13.50 20.80 11.23
C VAL A 167 -14.24 19.94 12.23
N HIS A 168 -15.50 20.25 12.54
CA HIS A 168 -16.24 19.57 13.62
C HIS A 168 -17.09 18.39 13.15
N VAL A 169 -17.48 18.33 11.86
CA VAL A 169 -18.35 17.27 11.34
C VAL A 169 -17.65 16.47 10.25
N LYS A 170 -17.28 17.14 9.14
CA LYS A 170 -16.77 16.44 7.96
C LYS A 170 -15.43 15.75 8.22
N LEU A 171 -14.47 16.45 8.80
CA LEU A 171 -13.12 15.93 9.03
C LEU A 171 -13.12 14.76 10.02
N PRO A 172 -13.74 14.84 11.22
CA PRO A 172 -13.81 13.70 12.12
C PRO A 172 -14.58 12.52 11.52
N GLY A 173 -15.71 12.78 10.83
CA GLY A 173 -16.51 11.74 10.18
C GLY A 173 -15.79 11.05 9.02
N SER A 174 -14.81 11.71 8.39
CA SER A 174 -14.04 11.14 7.28
C SER A 174 -12.87 10.26 7.70
N LEU A 175 -12.49 10.23 8.99
CA LEU A 175 -11.31 9.50 9.45
C LEU A 175 -11.37 8.00 9.15
N GLY A 176 -12.54 7.36 9.26
CA GLY A 176 -12.71 5.95 8.90
C GLY A 176 -12.40 5.68 7.44
N TYR A 177 -12.88 6.53 6.56
CA TYR A 177 -12.64 6.49 5.12
C TYR A 177 -11.16 6.78 4.78
N PHE A 178 -10.58 7.78 5.44
CA PHE A 178 -9.15 8.10 5.31
C PHE A 178 -8.28 6.88 5.65
N PHE A 179 -8.52 6.25 6.80
CA PHE A 179 -7.74 5.07 7.20
C PHE A 179 -7.99 3.86 6.29
N ALA A 180 -9.16 3.73 5.70
CA ALA A 180 -9.42 2.71 4.68
C ALA A 180 -8.57 2.96 3.42
N GLY A 181 -8.56 4.18 2.90
CA GLY A 181 -7.70 4.60 1.79
C GLY A 181 -6.21 4.46 2.12
N LEU A 182 -5.80 4.88 3.31
CA LEU A 182 -4.41 4.81 3.76
C LEU A 182 -3.87 3.37 3.81
N ARG A 183 -4.68 2.39 4.24
CA ARG A 183 -4.28 0.97 4.22
C ARG A 183 -3.97 0.47 2.82
N ILE A 184 -4.77 0.87 1.83
CA ILE A 184 -4.53 0.53 0.42
C ILE A 184 -3.26 1.23 -0.07
N SER A 185 -3.12 2.53 0.22
CA SER A 185 -1.99 3.35 -0.22
C SER A 185 -0.65 2.90 0.37
N VAL A 186 -0.63 2.41 1.60
CA VAL A 186 0.59 1.83 2.22
C VAL A 186 1.08 0.61 1.43
N SER A 187 0.18 -0.29 1.02
CA SER A 187 0.57 -1.43 0.19
C SER A 187 1.05 -0.97 -1.19
N TYR A 188 0.36 -0.02 -1.79
CA TYR A 188 0.75 0.54 -3.10
C TYR A 188 2.07 1.32 -3.04
N SER A 189 2.41 1.96 -1.92
CA SER A 189 3.69 2.65 -1.78
C SER A 189 4.88 1.68 -1.80
N ILE A 190 4.77 0.52 -1.16
CA ILE A 190 5.82 -0.51 -1.20
C ILE A 190 5.93 -1.11 -2.60
N ILE A 191 4.79 -1.48 -3.22
CA ILE A 191 4.78 -2.03 -4.58
C ILE A 191 5.34 -1.00 -5.57
N GLY A 192 4.93 0.26 -5.46
CA GLY A 192 5.41 1.36 -6.30
C GLY A 192 6.91 1.60 -6.16
N ALA A 193 7.45 1.53 -4.93
CA ALA A 193 8.88 1.62 -4.68
C ALA A 193 9.64 0.49 -5.39
N VAL A 194 9.23 -0.76 -5.19
CA VAL A 194 9.85 -1.93 -5.83
C VAL A 194 9.81 -1.84 -7.36
N VAL A 195 8.68 -1.43 -7.94
CA VAL A 195 8.54 -1.25 -9.40
C VAL A 195 9.44 -0.14 -9.92
N ALA A 196 9.52 0.99 -9.21
CA ALA A 196 10.39 2.11 -9.58
C ALA A 196 11.89 1.74 -9.49
N GLU A 197 12.27 0.93 -8.49
CA GLU A 197 13.63 0.42 -8.31
C GLU A 197 14.07 -0.53 -9.44
N TRP A 198 13.13 -1.29 -10.06
CA TRP A 198 13.47 -2.17 -11.19
C TRP A 198 14.06 -1.43 -12.39
N LEU A 199 13.67 -0.17 -12.58
CA LEU A 199 13.95 0.58 -13.80
C LEU A 199 15.03 1.64 -13.63
N GLY A 200 15.23 2.16 -12.44
CA GLY A 200 16.16 3.26 -12.22
C GLY A 200 16.93 3.21 -10.89
N GLY A 201 16.90 2.08 -10.19
CA GLY A 201 17.53 1.95 -8.88
C GLY A 201 18.97 1.47 -8.92
N PHE A 202 19.82 2.01 -8.03
CA PHE A 202 21.14 1.45 -7.69
C PHE A 202 21.06 0.51 -6.48
N SER A 203 20.05 0.67 -5.64
CA SER A 203 19.81 -0.08 -4.41
C SER A 203 18.31 -0.10 -4.08
N GLY A 204 17.92 -1.03 -3.20
CA GLY A 204 16.55 -1.31 -2.84
C GLY A 204 16.14 -2.77 -3.14
N LEU A 205 15.02 -3.22 -2.57
CA LEU A 205 14.54 -4.61 -2.73
C LEU A 205 14.22 -4.96 -4.18
N GLY A 206 13.69 -4.01 -4.96
CA GLY A 206 13.42 -4.20 -6.38
C GLY A 206 14.71 -4.37 -7.20
N VAL A 207 15.77 -3.62 -6.87
CA VAL A 207 17.09 -3.79 -7.50
C VAL A 207 17.67 -5.16 -7.16
N TYR A 208 17.60 -5.57 -5.89
CA TYR A 208 18.00 -6.90 -5.48
C TYR A 208 17.24 -7.99 -6.24
N MET A 209 15.91 -7.87 -6.37
CA MET A 209 15.08 -8.78 -7.18
C MET A 209 15.56 -8.90 -8.63
N THR A 210 15.90 -7.77 -9.28
CA THR A 210 16.39 -7.82 -10.66
C THR A 210 17.76 -8.50 -10.77
N ARG A 211 18.64 -8.34 -9.78
CA ARG A 211 19.96 -8.99 -9.73
C ARG A 211 19.82 -10.51 -9.57
N VAL A 212 19.05 -10.97 -8.57
CA VAL A 212 18.86 -12.40 -8.32
C VAL A 212 18.09 -13.10 -9.44
N ARG A 213 17.15 -12.40 -10.12
CA ARG A 213 16.50 -12.90 -11.32
C ARG A 213 17.49 -13.15 -12.46
N LYS A 214 18.43 -12.21 -12.70
CA LYS A 214 19.46 -12.34 -13.71
C LYS A 214 20.44 -13.47 -13.45
N SER A 215 20.69 -13.79 -12.16
CA SER A 215 21.54 -14.91 -11.75
C SER A 215 20.78 -16.24 -11.60
N TYR A 216 19.47 -16.27 -11.94
CA TYR A 216 18.62 -17.46 -11.79
C TYR A 216 18.52 -18.00 -10.36
N SER A 217 18.77 -17.15 -9.34
CA SER A 217 18.67 -17.50 -7.93
C SER A 217 17.22 -17.28 -7.44
N PHE A 218 16.32 -18.16 -7.84
CA PHE A 218 14.88 -17.98 -7.54
C PHE A 218 14.56 -18.21 -6.05
N ASP A 219 15.36 -18.98 -5.33
CA ASP A 219 15.30 -19.11 -3.87
C ASP A 219 15.41 -17.74 -3.17
N LYS A 220 16.37 -16.92 -3.58
CA LYS A 220 16.54 -15.53 -3.12
C LYS A 220 15.41 -14.62 -3.61
N MET A 221 14.92 -14.81 -4.83
CA MET A 221 13.80 -14.04 -5.37
C MET A 221 12.52 -14.28 -4.56
N PHE A 222 12.19 -15.54 -4.25
CA PHE A 222 11.05 -15.86 -3.38
C PHE A 222 11.22 -15.30 -1.97
N ALA A 223 12.43 -15.36 -1.42
CA ALA A 223 12.73 -14.78 -0.10
C ALA A 223 12.41 -13.28 -0.05
N VAL A 224 12.77 -12.51 -1.09
CA VAL A 224 12.44 -11.08 -1.18
C VAL A 224 10.94 -10.85 -1.36
N ILE A 225 10.25 -11.63 -2.18
CA ILE A 225 8.80 -11.53 -2.36
C ILE A 225 8.08 -11.71 -1.03
N PHE A 226 8.46 -12.71 -0.24
CA PHE A 226 7.89 -12.93 1.10
C PHE A 226 8.23 -11.79 2.06
N LEU A 227 9.47 -11.26 1.99
CA LEU A 227 9.87 -10.12 2.80
C LEU A 227 9.04 -8.87 2.48
N ILE A 228 8.87 -8.53 1.20
CA ILE A 228 8.02 -7.41 0.75
C ILE A 228 6.59 -7.58 1.22
N SER A 229 6.02 -8.79 1.10
CA SER A 229 4.68 -9.11 1.57
C SER A 229 4.56 -8.96 3.08
N ALA A 230 5.53 -9.45 3.85
CA ALA A 230 5.56 -9.33 5.29
C ALA A 230 5.64 -7.86 5.75
N ILE A 231 6.49 -7.05 5.10
CA ILE A 231 6.60 -5.61 5.36
C ILE A 231 5.26 -4.92 5.07
N SER A 232 4.64 -5.18 3.93
CA SER A 232 3.35 -4.58 3.56
C SER A 232 2.26 -4.93 4.58
N LEU A 233 2.16 -6.20 5.00
CA LEU A 233 1.21 -6.66 6.02
C LEU A 233 1.47 -6.01 7.38
N LEU A 234 2.74 -5.90 7.78
CA LEU A 234 3.14 -5.24 9.02
C LEU A 234 2.72 -3.77 9.02
N LEU A 235 2.98 -3.06 7.94
CA LEU A 235 2.60 -1.64 7.80
C LEU A 235 1.07 -1.47 7.80
N MET A 236 0.32 -2.32 7.10
CA MET A 236 -1.15 -2.32 7.17
C MET A 236 -1.66 -2.57 8.60
N TYR A 237 -1.03 -3.49 9.32
CA TYR A 237 -1.37 -3.74 10.73
C TYR A 237 -1.08 -2.52 11.62
N LEU A 238 0.06 -1.84 11.41
CA LEU A 238 0.40 -0.61 12.12
C LEU A 238 -0.61 0.50 11.85
N VAL A 239 -1.02 0.71 10.59
CA VAL A 239 -2.07 1.67 10.23
C VAL A 239 -3.39 1.33 10.94
N LYS A 240 -3.78 0.05 10.98
CA LYS A 240 -4.98 -0.38 11.72
C LYS A 240 -4.88 -0.10 13.23
N LYS A 241 -3.68 -0.23 13.81
CA LYS A 241 -3.43 0.08 15.22
C LYS A 241 -3.54 1.59 15.48
N ILE A 242 -2.95 2.41 14.59
CA ILE A 242 -3.05 3.87 14.64
C ILE A 242 -4.51 4.32 14.50
N GLN A 243 -5.26 3.74 13.56
CA GLN A 243 -6.69 4.01 13.39
C GLN A 243 -7.45 3.81 14.71
N LYS A 244 -7.27 2.66 15.37
CA LYS A 244 -7.94 2.37 16.64
C LYS A 244 -7.56 3.33 17.77
N TRP A 245 -6.38 3.90 17.71
CA TRP A 245 -5.93 4.89 18.67
C TRP A 245 -6.50 6.29 18.38
N CYS A 246 -6.60 6.66 17.10
CA CYS A 246 -7.17 7.94 16.69
C CYS A 246 -8.70 7.98 16.79
N MET A 247 -9.39 6.84 16.60
CA MET A 247 -10.85 6.75 16.55
C MET A 247 -11.39 6.05 17.81
N VAL A 248 -11.17 6.70 18.98
CA VAL A 248 -11.59 6.14 20.28
C VAL A 248 -13.11 6.08 20.42
N TRP A 249 -13.84 6.90 19.67
CA TRP A 249 -15.31 6.99 19.70
C TRP A 249 -16.05 5.91 18.89
N GLU A 250 -15.37 5.10 18.10
CA GLU A 250 -15.95 3.96 17.38
C GLU A 250 -15.91 2.63 18.18
N LYS A 251 -15.67 2.69 19.47
CA LYS A 251 -15.65 1.51 20.35
C LYS A 251 -17.05 1.14 20.83
#